data_81dd242a124f0b1127af6d7d9efffabc
#
_entry.id   81dd242a124f0b1127af6d7d9efffabc
#
_cell.length_a   1.000
_cell.length_b   1.000
_cell.length_c   1.000
_cell.angle_alpha   90.00
_cell.angle_beta   90.00
_cell.angle_gamma   90.00
#
_symmetry.space_group_name_H-M   'P 1'
#
loop_
_entity.id
_entity.type
_entity.pdbx_description
1 polymer ?
#
loop_
_entity_poly.entity_id
_entity_poly.type
_entity_poly.pdbx_seq_one_letter_code
_entity_poly.pdbx_strand_id
1 'polypeptide(L)'
;PDGFKDIINARPLLILGDMVTTDHISPAGSIQKESPTGDYFMKNQVLQKDFNSYGSRRGNHEVMMRGTFANIRIRNEMAPGTEGGFTKLYPEEKIMSVFEAVEEYKKRKTDLIVIGGKEYGTGSSRDWAAKGTKLLGVKSVFAESFERIHRSNLIGMGILPLQSVSYTH
;
A
#
# COMPACT_ATOMS: atom_id res chain seq x y z
N PRO A 1 -24.44 -9.58 -2.36
CA PRO A 1 -23.02 -9.37 -2.16
C PRO A 1 -22.59 -10.14 -0.93
N ASP A 2 -21.61 -10.99 -1.10
CA ASP A 2 -21.02 -11.71 0.04
C ASP A 2 -20.42 -10.65 0.96
N GLY A 3 -20.82 -10.64 2.23
CA GLY A 3 -20.29 -9.71 3.22
C GLY A 3 -18.80 -9.93 3.45
N PHE A 4 -18.21 -9.10 4.30
CA PHE A 4 -16.82 -9.28 4.68
C PHE A 4 -16.62 -10.61 5.36
N LYS A 5 -15.61 -11.36 4.93
CA LYS A 5 -15.22 -12.61 5.58
C LYS A 5 -14.35 -12.30 6.80
N ASP A 6 -14.34 -13.18 7.78
CA ASP A 6 -13.46 -13.06 8.93
C ASP A 6 -12.00 -13.02 8.48
N ILE A 7 -11.24 -12.11 9.09
CA ILE A 7 -9.81 -11.97 8.86
C ILE A 7 -9.09 -12.70 9.99
N ILE A 8 -8.36 -13.76 9.64
CA ILE A 8 -7.72 -14.64 10.62
C ILE A 8 -6.22 -14.66 10.37
N ASN A 9 -5.44 -14.48 11.45
CA ASN A 9 -3.98 -14.54 11.41
C ASN A 9 -3.34 -13.55 10.43
N ALA A 10 -3.96 -12.38 10.24
CA ALA A 10 -3.40 -11.33 9.40
C ALA A 10 -2.15 -10.72 10.02
N ARG A 11 -1.21 -10.32 9.17
CA ARG A 11 0.01 -9.64 9.59
C ARG A 11 -0.02 -8.17 9.15
N PRO A 12 0.49 -7.25 9.97
CA PRO A 12 0.66 -5.88 9.51
C PRO A 12 1.72 -5.80 8.42
N LEU A 13 1.37 -5.13 7.32
CA LEU A 13 2.29 -4.83 6.24
C LEU A 13 3.00 -3.50 6.48
N LEU A 14 2.25 -2.52 6.98
CA LEU A 14 2.71 -1.17 7.22
C LEU A 14 2.12 -0.63 8.51
N ILE A 15 2.94 0.07 9.28
CA ILE A 15 2.51 0.88 10.43
C ILE A 15 2.91 2.31 10.14
N LEU A 16 1.93 3.14 9.83
CA LEU A 16 2.12 4.51 9.35
C LEU A 16 1.62 5.53 10.37
N GLY A 17 2.15 6.74 10.29
CA GLY A 17 1.72 7.84 11.14
C GLY A 17 0.45 8.53 10.65
N ASP A 18 0.28 9.78 11.10
CA ASP A 18 -0.86 10.62 10.74
C ASP A 18 -0.72 11.19 9.33
N MET A 19 -1.84 11.62 8.75
CA MET A 19 -1.88 12.38 7.51
C MET A 19 -1.26 11.66 6.32
N VAL A 20 -1.43 10.34 6.23
CA VAL A 20 -1.04 9.58 5.03
C VAL A 20 -2.04 9.90 3.93
N THR A 21 -1.57 10.60 2.89
CA THR A 21 -2.45 11.07 1.81
C THR A 21 -2.60 10.02 0.72
N THR A 22 -3.60 10.20 -0.12
CA THR A 22 -3.80 9.36 -1.32
C THR A 22 -2.61 9.46 -2.27
N ASP A 23 -1.88 10.59 -2.28
CA ASP A 23 -0.67 10.75 -3.08
C ASP A 23 0.52 9.94 -2.54
N HIS A 24 0.54 9.68 -1.24
CA HIS A 24 1.54 8.78 -0.63
C HIS A 24 1.24 7.31 -0.94
N ILE A 25 -0.03 6.95 -1.02
CA ILE A 25 -0.48 5.57 -1.23
C ILE A 25 -0.42 5.21 -2.72
N SER A 26 -1.06 6.01 -3.57
CA SER A 26 -1.11 5.80 -5.01
C SER A 26 0.20 6.23 -5.65
N PRO A 27 0.78 5.42 -6.54
CA PRO A 27 2.04 5.80 -7.19
C PRO A 27 1.86 6.98 -8.13
N ALA A 28 2.82 7.88 -8.11
CA ALA A 28 2.85 9.07 -8.95
C ALA A 28 4.30 9.41 -9.33
N GLY A 29 4.47 10.21 -10.37
CA GLY A 29 5.77 10.69 -10.81
C GLY A 29 6.55 9.67 -11.60
N SER A 30 7.86 9.88 -11.70
CA SER A 30 8.79 9.06 -12.48
C SER A 30 8.98 7.68 -11.88
N ILE A 31 9.14 6.70 -12.76
CA ILE A 31 9.45 5.32 -12.35
C ILE A 31 10.97 5.17 -12.24
N GLN A 32 11.44 4.83 -11.07
CA GLN A 32 12.88 4.66 -10.81
C GLN A 32 13.36 3.29 -11.28
N LYS A 33 14.60 3.23 -11.78
CA LYS A 33 15.20 1.99 -12.23
C LYS A 33 15.40 1.01 -11.07
N GLU A 34 15.87 1.50 -9.93
CA GLU A 34 16.10 0.73 -8.71
C GLU A 34 14.80 0.64 -7.89
N SER A 35 13.78 -0.01 -8.46
CA SER A 35 12.49 -0.19 -7.82
C SER A 35 11.85 -1.48 -8.31
N PRO A 36 10.85 -2.01 -7.60
CA PRO A 36 10.11 -3.17 -8.10
C PRO A 36 9.51 -2.94 -9.50
N THR A 37 9.04 -1.74 -9.79
CA THR A 37 8.52 -1.39 -11.12
C THR A 37 9.63 -1.38 -12.16
N GLY A 38 10.78 -0.80 -11.83
CA GLY A 38 11.95 -0.79 -12.70
C GLY A 38 12.40 -2.21 -13.04
N ASP A 39 12.47 -3.08 -12.06
CA ASP A 39 12.82 -4.49 -12.24
C ASP A 39 11.82 -5.20 -13.16
N TYR A 40 10.53 -4.94 -12.98
CA TYR A 40 9.47 -5.48 -13.83
C TYR A 40 9.65 -5.06 -15.28
N PHE A 41 9.95 -3.78 -15.54
CA PHE A 41 10.19 -3.29 -16.89
C PHE A 41 11.45 -3.89 -17.51
N MET A 42 12.53 -3.99 -16.76
CA MET A 42 13.77 -4.59 -17.25
C MET A 42 13.58 -6.05 -17.64
N LYS A 43 12.82 -6.81 -16.84
CA LYS A 43 12.47 -8.19 -17.18
C LYS A 43 11.63 -8.30 -18.46
N ASN A 44 10.84 -7.29 -18.75
CA ASN A 44 10.00 -7.23 -19.95
C ASN A 44 10.69 -6.48 -21.11
N GLN A 45 12.00 -6.27 -21.01
CA GLN A 45 12.83 -5.67 -22.06
C GLN A 45 12.43 -4.23 -22.40
N VAL A 46 11.86 -3.50 -21.43
CA VAL A 46 11.59 -2.07 -21.57
C VAL A 46 12.82 -1.29 -21.08
N LEU A 47 13.36 -0.43 -21.94
CA LEU A 47 14.54 0.37 -21.59
C LEU A 47 14.17 1.49 -20.63
N GLN A 48 15.11 1.90 -19.77
CA GLN A 48 14.89 2.96 -18.77
C GLN A 48 14.34 4.25 -19.39
N LYS A 49 14.81 4.62 -20.58
CA LYS A 49 14.32 5.80 -21.31
C LYS A 49 12.84 5.74 -21.66
N ASP A 50 12.27 4.54 -21.70
CA ASP A 50 10.88 4.28 -22.08
C ASP A 50 9.98 3.96 -20.89
N PHE A 51 10.48 4.08 -19.67
CA PHE A 51 9.70 3.80 -18.45
C PHE A 51 8.51 4.75 -18.31
N ASN A 52 8.70 6.01 -18.65
CA ASN A 52 7.72 7.08 -18.47
C ASN A 52 7.36 7.28 -16.99
N SER A 53 6.13 7.69 -16.73
CA SER A 53 5.65 7.94 -15.38
C SER A 53 4.55 6.95 -15.00
N TYR A 54 4.28 6.84 -13.71
CA TYR A 54 3.14 6.04 -13.24
C TYR A 54 1.81 6.52 -13.84
N GLY A 55 1.65 7.83 -14.03
CA GLY A 55 0.44 8.38 -14.64
C GLY A 55 0.19 7.86 -16.05
N SER A 56 1.24 7.73 -16.86
CA SER A 56 1.14 7.19 -18.22
C SER A 56 0.93 5.67 -18.25
N ARG A 57 1.22 4.98 -17.15
CA ARG A 57 1.09 3.52 -17.01
C ARG A 57 -0.13 3.11 -16.18
N ARG A 58 -1.05 4.02 -15.94
CA ARG A 58 -2.21 3.80 -15.07
C ARG A 58 -3.09 2.61 -15.48
N GLY A 59 -3.12 2.25 -16.76
CA GLY A 59 -3.83 1.09 -17.26
C GLY A 59 -3.16 -0.25 -16.98
N ASN A 60 -1.91 -0.25 -16.54
CA ASN A 60 -1.16 -1.46 -16.23
C ASN A 60 -1.13 -1.69 -14.71
N HIS A 61 -1.99 -2.59 -14.23
CA HIS A 61 -2.09 -2.88 -12.79
C HIS A 61 -0.81 -3.47 -12.20
N GLU A 62 -0.01 -4.17 -12.97
CA GLU A 62 1.28 -4.71 -12.53
C GLU A 62 2.25 -3.58 -12.16
N VAL A 63 2.26 -2.51 -12.94
CA VAL A 63 3.07 -1.33 -12.68
C VAL A 63 2.54 -0.58 -11.46
N MET A 64 1.24 -0.32 -11.42
CA MET A 64 0.62 0.45 -10.34
C MET A 64 0.71 -0.26 -9.00
N MET A 65 0.52 -1.57 -8.98
CA MET A 65 0.64 -2.38 -7.76
C MET A 65 2.04 -2.29 -7.16
N ARG A 66 3.07 -2.33 -8.00
CA ARG A 66 4.46 -2.26 -7.56
C ARG A 66 4.84 -0.89 -6.98
N GLY A 67 4.14 0.16 -7.36
CA GLY A 67 4.36 1.51 -6.86
C GLY A 67 3.50 1.90 -5.67
N THR A 68 2.52 1.08 -5.32
CA THR A 68 1.63 1.38 -4.18
C THR A 68 2.41 1.35 -2.88
N PHE A 69 2.25 2.39 -2.05
CA PHE A 69 3.01 2.63 -0.82
C PHE A 69 4.52 2.79 -1.04
N ALA A 70 4.96 3.08 -2.24
CA ALA A 70 6.39 3.25 -2.56
C ALA A 70 6.85 4.72 -2.58
N ASN A 71 6.00 5.66 -2.19
CA ASN A 71 6.37 7.07 -2.15
C ASN A 71 7.49 7.31 -1.13
N ILE A 72 8.49 8.09 -1.51
CA ILE A 72 9.65 8.38 -0.66
C ILE A 72 9.28 9.01 0.69
N ARG A 73 8.13 9.67 0.77
CA ARG A 73 7.63 10.31 2.00
C ARG A 73 7.00 9.33 2.98
N ILE A 74 6.77 8.09 2.57
CA ILE A 74 6.24 7.06 3.46
C ILE A 74 7.29 6.71 4.51
N ARG A 75 6.86 6.72 5.76
CA ARG A 75 7.67 6.28 6.90
C ARG A 75 6.97 5.10 7.54
N ASN A 76 7.50 3.90 7.32
CA ASN A 76 6.97 2.70 7.94
C ASN A 76 7.70 2.44 9.26
N GLU A 77 6.98 2.51 10.37
CA GLU A 77 7.54 2.29 11.70
C GLU A 77 8.06 0.87 11.91
N MET A 78 7.61 -0.09 11.09
CA MET A 78 8.12 -1.47 11.10
C MET A 78 9.54 -1.58 10.55
N ALA A 79 9.98 -0.62 9.74
CA ALA A 79 11.29 -0.57 9.15
C ALA A 79 11.98 0.77 9.45
N PRO A 80 12.38 1.01 10.72
CA PRO A 80 12.96 2.28 11.14
C PRO A 80 14.23 2.61 10.35
N GLY A 81 14.43 3.88 10.03
CA GLY A 81 15.58 4.35 9.28
C GLY A 81 15.49 4.19 7.77
N THR A 82 14.41 3.58 7.26
CA THR A 82 14.16 3.50 5.82
C THR A 82 13.23 4.63 5.38
N GLU A 83 13.32 5.02 4.12
CA GLU A 83 12.43 5.97 3.47
C GLU A 83 11.77 5.28 2.27
N GLY A 84 10.47 5.57 2.08
CA GLY A 84 9.74 5.03 0.93
C GLY A 84 9.18 3.64 1.18
N GLY A 85 9.12 2.86 0.12
CA GLY A 85 8.38 1.60 0.07
C GLY A 85 9.09 0.38 0.67
N PHE A 86 9.52 0.48 1.92
CA PHE A 86 10.15 -0.64 2.63
C PHE A 86 9.31 -1.09 3.81
N THR A 87 9.40 -2.38 4.10
CA THR A 87 8.75 -2.99 5.26
C THR A 87 9.61 -4.11 5.82
N LYS A 88 9.12 -4.74 6.88
CA LYS A 88 9.78 -5.89 7.49
C LYS A 88 8.91 -7.12 7.32
N LEU A 89 9.47 -8.16 6.72
CA LEU A 89 8.80 -9.45 6.56
C LEU A 89 8.90 -10.24 7.87
N TYR A 90 7.76 -10.70 8.38
CA TYR A 90 7.69 -11.54 9.57
C TYR A 90 7.32 -12.99 9.21
N PRO A 91 7.77 -14.00 9.99
CA PRO A 91 8.50 -13.89 11.26
C PRO A 91 10.02 -13.67 11.11
N GLU A 92 10.56 -13.65 9.90
CA GLU A 92 12.00 -13.57 9.66
C GLU A 92 12.63 -12.23 10.09
N GLU A 93 11.82 -11.18 10.24
CA GLU A 93 12.25 -9.81 10.55
C GLU A 93 13.22 -9.22 9.53
N LYS A 94 13.02 -9.58 8.25
CA LYS A 94 13.87 -9.14 7.14
C LYS A 94 13.29 -7.90 6.47
N ILE A 95 14.10 -6.85 6.32
CA ILE A 95 13.71 -5.62 5.63
C ILE A 95 13.79 -5.84 4.12
N MET A 96 12.72 -5.46 3.42
CA MET A 96 12.62 -5.56 1.97
C MET A 96 11.60 -4.55 1.44
N SER A 97 11.46 -4.44 0.12
CA SER A 97 10.42 -3.59 -0.44
C SER A 97 9.03 -4.12 -0.07
N VAL A 98 8.06 -3.21 -0.01
CA VAL A 98 6.65 -3.59 0.26
C VAL A 98 6.18 -4.63 -0.75
N PHE A 99 6.49 -4.44 -2.03
CA PHE A 99 6.08 -5.37 -3.07
C PHE A 99 6.69 -6.77 -2.88
N GLU A 100 7.98 -6.87 -2.57
CA GLU A 100 8.63 -8.16 -2.31
C GLU A 100 8.00 -8.88 -1.12
N ALA A 101 7.72 -8.14 -0.05
CA ALA A 101 7.06 -8.70 1.14
C ALA A 101 5.65 -9.21 0.80
N VAL A 102 4.90 -8.44 0.00
CA VAL A 102 3.56 -8.84 -0.46
C VAL A 102 3.62 -10.12 -1.26
N GLU A 103 4.57 -10.27 -2.17
CA GLU A 103 4.72 -11.51 -2.95
C GLU A 103 4.97 -12.72 -2.03
N GLU A 104 5.84 -12.55 -1.04
CA GLU A 104 6.14 -13.63 -0.08
C GLU A 104 4.92 -13.99 0.76
N TYR A 105 4.18 -12.99 1.26
CA TYR A 105 2.95 -13.25 2.02
C TYR A 105 1.86 -13.91 1.17
N LYS A 106 1.78 -13.58 -0.12
CA LYS A 106 0.84 -14.26 -1.04
C LYS A 106 1.17 -15.73 -1.20
N LYS A 107 2.46 -16.09 -1.31
CA LYS A 107 2.90 -17.49 -1.35
C LYS A 107 2.50 -18.25 -0.09
N ARG A 108 2.54 -17.58 1.05
CA ARG A 108 2.16 -18.15 2.36
C ARG A 108 0.66 -18.07 2.64
N LYS A 109 -0.12 -17.49 1.73
CA LYS A 109 -1.56 -17.25 1.88
C LYS A 109 -1.90 -16.47 3.16
N THR A 110 -1.08 -15.48 3.48
CA THR A 110 -1.22 -14.63 4.66
C THR A 110 -2.00 -13.38 4.31
N ASP A 111 -3.06 -13.08 5.04
CA ASP A 111 -3.80 -11.84 4.92
C ASP A 111 -3.02 -10.70 5.55
N LEU A 112 -3.18 -9.50 4.99
CA LEU A 112 -2.42 -8.32 5.40
C LEU A 112 -3.34 -7.22 5.90
N ILE A 113 -2.83 -6.43 6.84
CA ILE A 113 -3.48 -5.21 7.33
C ILE A 113 -2.50 -4.05 7.23
N VAL A 114 -3.05 -2.84 7.13
CA VAL A 114 -2.29 -1.60 7.21
C VAL A 114 -2.80 -0.84 8.44
N ILE A 115 -1.88 -0.31 9.23
CA ILE A 115 -2.20 0.49 10.42
C ILE A 115 -1.77 1.93 10.12
N GLY A 116 -2.69 2.87 10.27
CA GLY A 116 -2.44 4.29 10.08
C GLY A 116 -2.85 5.10 11.30
N GLY A 117 -2.58 6.40 11.24
CA GLY A 117 -2.95 7.34 12.28
C GLY A 117 -4.20 8.13 11.92
N LYS A 118 -4.16 9.44 12.19
CA LYS A 118 -5.28 10.34 11.93
C LYS A 118 -5.39 10.72 10.46
N GLU A 119 -6.61 10.93 9.99
CA GLU A 119 -6.93 11.42 8.66
C GLU A 119 -6.29 10.62 7.52
N TYR A 120 -6.37 9.31 7.63
CA TYR A 120 -5.84 8.39 6.62
C TYR A 120 -6.58 8.56 5.29
N GLY A 121 -5.82 8.78 4.22
CA GLY A 121 -6.36 8.89 2.87
C GLY A 121 -6.80 10.29 2.46
N THR A 122 -6.32 11.35 3.14
CA THR A 122 -6.60 12.73 2.77
C THR A 122 -5.99 13.07 1.40
N GLY A 123 -6.48 14.13 0.79
CA GLY A 123 -6.00 14.61 -0.50
C GLY A 123 -6.95 14.31 -1.64
N SER A 124 -6.40 14.24 -2.86
CA SER A 124 -7.20 14.00 -4.06
C SER A 124 -7.88 12.65 -4.03
N SER A 125 -9.11 12.58 -4.56
CA SER A 125 -9.82 11.32 -4.72
C SER A 125 -9.13 10.47 -5.79
N ARG A 126 -8.31 9.52 -5.36
CA ARG A 126 -7.58 8.60 -6.25
C ARG A 126 -8.05 7.17 -6.01
N ASP A 127 -8.74 6.61 -7.00
CA ASP A 127 -9.22 5.23 -6.94
C ASP A 127 -8.07 4.23 -6.75
N TRP A 128 -6.91 4.52 -7.30
CA TRP A 128 -5.74 3.66 -7.19
C TRP A 128 -5.20 3.55 -5.76
N ALA A 129 -5.47 4.54 -4.89
CA ALA A 129 -5.08 4.40 -3.49
C ALA A 129 -5.77 3.21 -2.83
N ALA A 130 -7.05 3.01 -3.10
CA ALA A 130 -7.81 1.86 -2.59
C ALA A 130 -7.57 0.60 -3.43
N LYS A 131 -7.56 0.73 -4.76
CA LYS A 131 -7.37 -0.41 -5.68
C LYS A 131 -5.99 -1.03 -5.52
N GLY A 132 -4.94 -0.22 -5.45
CA GLY A 132 -3.58 -0.71 -5.21
C GLY A 132 -3.46 -1.43 -3.88
N THR A 133 -4.05 -0.88 -2.83
CA THR A 133 -4.10 -1.51 -1.51
C THR A 133 -4.74 -2.90 -1.59
N LYS A 134 -5.85 -3.03 -2.31
CA LYS A 134 -6.50 -4.33 -2.53
C LYS A 134 -5.60 -5.30 -3.28
N LEU A 135 -4.96 -4.85 -4.34
CA LEU A 135 -4.10 -5.70 -5.17
C LEU A 135 -2.89 -6.24 -4.39
N LEU A 136 -2.43 -5.51 -3.37
CA LEU A 136 -1.37 -5.98 -2.48
C LEU A 136 -1.82 -7.08 -1.50
N GLY A 137 -3.12 -7.38 -1.44
CA GLY A 137 -3.66 -8.40 -0.54
C GLY A 137 -4.02 -7.87 0.85
N VAL A 138 -4.14 -6.55 1.00
CA VAL A 138 -4.56 -5.92 2.25
C VAL A 138 -6.07 -6.11 2.42
N LYS A 139 -6.48 -6.69 3.53
CA LYS A 139 -7.89 -7.00 3.85
C LYS A 139 -8.54 -5.94 4.72
N SER A 140 -7.75 -5.23 5.50
CA SER A 140 -8.24 -4.20 6.41
C SER A 140 -7.23 -3.08 6.57
N VAL A 141 -7.72 -1.87 6.73
CA VAL A 141 -6.94 -0.72 7.15
C VAL A 141 -7.47 -0.27 8.51
N PHE A 142 -6.60 -0.23 9.49
CA PHE A 142 -6.92 0.20 10.84
C PHE A 142 -6.32 1.59 11.07
N ALA A 143 -7.14 2.59 11.34
CA ALA A 143 -6.68 3.97 11.52
C ALA A 143 -7.44 4.68 12.63
N GLU A 144 -6.85 5.74 13.18
CA GLU A 144 -7.53 6.57 14.19
C GLU A 144 -8.71 7.33 13.58
N SER A 145 -8.53 7.81 12.35
CA SER A 145 -9.62 8.42 11.58
C SER A 145 -9.33 8.32 10.08
N PHE A 146 -10.39 8.38 9.28
CA PHE A 146 -10.32 8.28 7.82
C PHE A 146 -10.86 9.55 7.18
N GLU A 147 -10.27 9.92 6.05
CA GLU A 147 -10.93 10.82 5.12
C GLU A 147 -12.14 10.08 4.51
N ARG A 148 -13.28 10.76 4.41
CA ARG A 148 -14.57 10.14 4.09
C ARG A 148 -14.59 9.45 2.72
N ILE A 149 -14.06 10.11 1.69
CA ILE A 149 -14.09 9.57 0.31
C ILE A 149 -13.19 8.33 0.24
N HIS A 150 -12.01 8.39 0.83
CA HIS A 150 -11.09 7.25 0.83
C HIS A 150 -11.67 6.05 1.59
N ARG A 151 -12.33 6.31 2.73
CA ARG A 151 -13.02 5.27 3.48
C ARG A 151 -14.07 4.57 2.62
N SER A 152 -14.86 5.35 1.87
CA SER A 152 -15.86 4.80 0.94
C SER A 152 -15.21 3.99 -0.17
N ASN A 153 -14.08 4.46 -0.71
CA ASN A 153 -13.35 3.74 -1.76
C ASN A 153 -12.78 2.41 -1.24
N LEU A 154 -12.28 2.38 -0.01
CA LEU A 154 -11.83 1.13 0.61
C LEU A 154 -12.96 0.12 0.70
N ILE A 155 -14.12 0.55 1.18
CA ILE A 155 -15.32 -0.31 1.27
C ILE A 155 -15.72 -0.81 -0.11
N GLY A 156 -15.73 0.08 -1.11
CA GLY A 156 -16.06 -0.29 -2.49
C GLY A 156 -15.11 -1.32 -3.08
N MET A 157 -13.88 -1.37 -2.62
CA MET A 157 -12.88 -2.37 -3.04
C MET A 157 -12.90 -3.63 -2.17
N GLY A 158 -13.77 -3.71 -1.17
CA GLY A 158 -13.86 -4.87 -0.28
C GLY A 158 -12.80 -4.88 0.82
N ILE A 159 -12.22 -3.73 1.12
CA ILE A 159 -11.28 -3.57 2.23
C ILE A 159 -12.04 -3.01 3.42
N LEU A 160 -11.90 -3.67 4.58
CA LEU A 160 -12.59 -3.28 5.79
C LEU A 160 -11.85 -2.11 6.48
N PRO A 161 -12.43 -0.89 6.54
CA PRO A 161 -11.85 0.19 7.30
C PRO A 161 -12.29 0.09 8.75
N LEU A 162 -11.32 -0.03 9.66
CA LEU A 162 -11.56 -0.09 11.10
C LEU A 162 -11.02 1.17 11.76
N GLN A 163 -11.88 1.87 12.49
CA GLN A 163 -11.50 3.11 13.16
C GLN A 163 -11.28 2.84 14.65
N SER A 164 -10.13 3.28 15.14
CA SER A 164 -9.83 3.24 16.57
C SER A 164 -10.69 4.27 17.29
N VAL A 165 -11.41 3.85 18.33
CA VAL A 165 -12.16 4.75 19.17
C VAL A 165 -11.34 5.03 20.42
N SER A 166 -10.88 6.27 20.58
CA SER A 166 -10.23 6.69 21.80
C SER A 166 -11.29 7.12 22.81
N TYR A 167 -11.43 6.37 23.88
CA TYR A 167 -12.27 6.74 25.01
C TYR A 167 -11.47 7.62 25.99
N THR A 168 -10.98 8.74 25.50
CA THR A 168 -10.41 9.75 26.40
C THR A 168 -11.51 10.67 26.87
N HIS A 169 -11.83 10.56 28.10
CA HIS A 169 -12.71 11.49 28.80
C HIS A 169 -11.89 12.63 29.41
#